data_ecb9aea43e66372203464db99cad7e9e
#
_entry.id   ecb9aea43e66372203464db99cad7e9e
#
_cell.length_a   1.000
_cell.length_b   1.000
_cell.length_c   1.000
_cell.angle_alpha   90.00
_cell.angle_beta   90.00
_cell.angle_gamma   90.00
#
_symmetry.space_group_name_H-M   'P 1'
#
loop_
_entity.id
_entity.type
_entity.pdbx_description
1 polymer ?
#
loop_
_entity_poly.entity_id
_entity_poly.type
_entity_poly.pdbx_seq_one_letter_code
_entity_poly.pdbx_strand_id
1 'polypeptide(L)'
;VSEYLPMKNVGGDYYDFIYPDPKENGKFGFLIADVSGHGVPAAFITSMIKMVFQSDVVKNNASNPVKVLEEINRSILDKTSGNFVTAFYAFIDLDKKTILFSSAGHNPYFMLSQKNGVCREFSTKGRFLGVFDQIKLEAQEIKLNEYDRLFFYTDGLTEAADQNFVFFEENLYQIFNTSYHLPIKEFSAHILSELKKHALFGNKKELDDDMAFVIMDIF
;
A
#
# COMPACT_ATOMS: atom_id res chain seq x y z
N VAL A 1 1.71 5.03 11.26
CA VAL A 1 0.48 4.35 11.70
C VAL A 1 0.02 3.45 10.57
N SER A 2 -0.50 2.29 10.92
CA SER A 2 -1.07 1.36 9.96
C SER A 2 -2.36 0.75 10.50
N GLU A 3 -3.28 0.46 9.61
CA GLU A 3 -4.54 -0.21 9.89
C GLU A 3 -4.71 -1.38 8.91
N TYR A 4 -5.25 -2.47 9.43
CA TYR A 4 -5.57 -3.65 8.63
C TYR A 4 -6.89 -4.26 9.14
N LEU A 5 -7.86 -4.36 8.25
CA LEU A 5 -9.16 -4.97 8.53
C LEU A 5 -9.38 -6.09 7.50
N PRO A 6 -9.07 -7.34 7.86
CA PRO A 6 -9.35 -8.45 6.95
C PRO A 6 -10.86 -8.69 6.87
N MET A 7 -11.34 -8.99 5.66
CA MET A 7 -12.73 -9.41 5.41
C MET A 7 -13.10 -10.68 6.19
N LYS A 8 -12.12 -11.60 6.34
CA LYS A 8 -12.23 -12.84 7.10
C LYS A 8 -11.07 -12.97 8.09
N ASN A 9 -10.87 -14.16 8.64
CA ASN A 9 -9.79 -14.43 9.60
C ASN A 9 -8.38 -14.24 9.01
N VAL A 10 -8.24 -14.31 7.68
CA VAL A 10 -7.00 -14.12 6.92
C VAL A 10 -7.33 -13.46 5.59
N GLY A 11 -6.44 -12.62 5.08
CA GLY A 11 -6.66 -11.82 3.88
C GLY A 11 -5.55 -11.88 2.84
N GLY A 12 -5.81 -11.25 1.69
CA GLY A 12 -4.89 -11.08 0.57
C GLY A 12 -3.97 -9.87 0.70
N ASP A 13 -4.38 -8.89 1.49
CA ASP A 13 -3.59 -7.69 1.72
C ASP A 13 -2.33 -7.96 2.52
N TYR A 14 -1.26 -7.29 2.13
CA TYR A 14 0.02 -7.38 2.81
C TYR A 14 0.78 -6.07 2.75
N TYR A 15 1.37 -5.65 3.85
CA TYR A 15 2.39 -4.60 3.88
C TYR A 15 3.53 -4.98 4.82
N ASP A 16 4.74 -4.51 4.51
CA ASP A 16 5.90 -4.78 5.37
C ASP A 16 7.04 -3.78 5.07
N PHE A 17 8.01 -3.76 5.97
CA PHE A 17 9.20 -2.93 5.89
C PHE A 17 10.45 -3.78 5.79
N ILE A 18 11.44 -3.29 5.06
CA ILE A 18 12.75 -3.91 4.95
C ILE A 18 13.84 -2.87 5.20
N TYR A 19 14.77 -3.20 6.07
CA TYR A 19 15.91 -2.35 6.42
C TYR A 19 17.17 -3.00 5.82
N PRO A 20 17.74 -2.42 4.74
CA PRO A 20 18.92 -3.01 4.07
C PRO A 20 20.12 -3.10 5.00
N ASP A 21 20.38 -2.05 5.73
CA ASP A 21 21.36 -2.02 6.82
C ASP A 21 20.71 -1.50 8.10
N PRO A 22 20.58 -2.35 9.14
CA PRO A 22 20.02 -1.91 10.43
C PRO A 22 20.83 -0.79 11.12
N LYS A 23 22.05 -0.52 10.69
CA LYS A 23 22.89 0.56 11.21
C LYS A 23 22.67 1.90 10.50
N GLU A 24 22.12 1.88 9.29
CA GLU A 24 21.73 3.09 8.55
C GLU A 24 20.33 3.51 8.94
N ASN A 25 20.21 4.31 9.99
CA ASN A 25 18.94 4.93 10.35
C ASN A 25 18.49 5.87 9.23
N GLY A 26 17.21 5.77 8.84
CA GLY A 26 16.61 6.68 7.86
C GLY A 26 16.50 6.14 6.44
N LYS A 27 16.97 4.91 6.16
CA LYS A 27 16.79 4.25 4.86
C LYS A 27 16.06 2.93 5.02
N PHE A 28 14.93 2.78 4.33
CA PHE A 28 14.14 1.57 4.37
C PHE A 28 13.31 1.39 3.10
N GLY A 29 12.99 0.13 2.81
CA GLY A 29 12.01 -0.24 1.82
C GLY A 29 10.65 -0.47 2.45
N PHE A 30 9.58 -0.14 1.72
CA PHE A 30 8.20 -0.37 2.09
C PHE A 30 7.47 -1.06 0.94
N LEU A 31 6.80 -2.16 1.23
CA LEU A 31 5.94 -2.89 0.31
C LEU A 31 4.51 -2.83 0.80
N ILE A 32 3.58 -2.57 -0.11
CA ILE A 32 2.16 -2.86 0.06
C ILE A 32 1.69 -3.63 -1.17
N ALA A 33 0.90 -4.67 -0.96
CA ALA A 33 0.44 -5.57 -2.01
C ALA A 33 -0.96 -6.09 -1.68
N ASP A 34 -1.70 -6.40 -2.72
CA ASP A 34 -3.00 -7.05 -2.65
C ASP A 34 -3.05 -8.24 -3.62
N VAL A 35 -3.52 -9.36 -3.12
CA VAL A 35 -3.67 -10.62 -3.87
C VAL A 35 -5.11 -10.75 -4.30
N SER A 36 -5.36 -10.83 -5.60
CA SER A 36 -6.71 -11.03 -6.14
C SER A 36 -7.40 -12.24 -5.51
N GLY A 37 -8.64 -12.04 -5.05
CA GLY A 37 -9.38 -13.02 -4.29
C GLY A 37 -9.14 -12.91 -2.78
N HIS A 38 -9.80 -13.71 -1.98
CA HIS A 38 -9.83 -13.55 -0.53
C HIS A 38 -9.68 -14.88 0.22
N GLY A 39 -9.39 -14.77 1.52
CA GLY A 39 -9.34 -15.91 2.43
C GLY A 39 -8.06 -16.74 2.29
N VAL A 40 -8.16 -18.04 2.58
CA VAL A 40 -7.00 -18.94 2.71
C VAL A 40 -6.11 -19.01 1.46
N PRO A 41 -6.64 -19.14 0.22
CA PRO A 41 -5.79 -19.15 -0.98
C PRO A 41 -4.95 -17.87 -1.12
N ALA A 42 -5.56 -16.71 -0.95
CA ALA A 42 -4.85 -15.42 -1.01
C ALA A 42 -3.79 -15.31 0.09
N ALA A 43 -4.10 -15.72 1.32
CA ALA A 43 -3.16 -15.71 2.44
C ALA A 43 -1.93 -16.60 2.23
N PHE A 44 -2.03 -17.71 1.49
CA PHE A 44 -0.85 -18.50 1.10
C PHE A 44 0.07 -17.73 0.17
N ILE A 45 -0.48 -17.01 -0.81
CA ILE A 45 0.30 -16.18 -1.73
C ILE A 45 0.95 -15.03 -0.95
N THR A 46 0.21 -14.37 -0.06
CA THR A 46 0.74 -13.35 0.86
C THR A 46 1.92 -13.88 1.67
N SER A 47 1.82 -15.10 2.19
CA SER A 47 2.92 -15.74 2.92
C SER A 47 4.15 -16.00 2.05
N MET A 48 3.96 -16.35 0.77
CA MET A 48 5.07 -16.50 -0.18
C MET A 48 5.72 -15.14 -0.45
N ILE A 49 4.94 -14.08 -0.67
CA ILE A 49 5.44 -12.72 -0.86
C ILE A 49 6.28 -12.30 0.35
N LYS A 50 5.79 -12.52 1.56
CA LYS A 50 6.51 -12.22 2.81
C LYS A 50 7.87 -12.92 2.87
N MET A 51 7.94 -14.21 2.56
CA MET A 51 9.20 -14.95 2.58
C MET A 51 10.21 -14.40 1.59
N VAL A 52 9.76 -14.06 0.37
CA VAL A 52 10.63 -13.47 -0.66
C VAL A 52 11.07 -12.07 -0.26
N PHE A 53 10.15 -11.24 0.21
CA PHE A 53 10.42 -9.86 0.58
C PHE A 53 11.46 -9.75 1.71
N GLN A 54 11.47 -10.69 2.64
CA GLN A 54 12.45 -10.74 3.74
C GLN A 54 13.76 -11.46 3.37
N SER A 55 13.93 -11.89 2.12
CA SER A 55 15.14 -12.58 1.66
C SER A 55 16.34 -11.64 1.51
N ASP A 56 17.55 -12.22 1.57
CA ASP A 56 18.80 -11.47 1.34
C ASP A 56 18.87 -10.88 -0.08
N VAL A 57 18.25 -11.53 -1.07
CA VAL A 57 18.21 -11.04 -2.45
C VAL A 57 17.45 -9.71 -2.51
N VAL A 58 16.31 -9.61 -1.85
CA VAL A 58 15.52 -8.37 -1.79
C VAL A 58 16.24 -7.33 -0.94
N LYS A 59 16.80 -7.69 0.21
CA LYS A 59 17.58 -6.77 1.05
C LYS A 59 18.72 -6.10 0.29
N ASN A 60 19.49 -6.90 -0.45
CA ASN A 60 20.63 -6.40 -1.24
C ASN A 60 20.19 -5.51 -2.42
N ASN A 61 18.96 -5.60 -2.86
CA ASN A 61 18.38 -4.79 -3.94
C ASN A 61 17.36 -3.76 -3.46
N ALA A 62 17.19 -3.55 -2.15
CA ALA A 62 16.13 -2.73 -1.57
C ALA A 62 16.07 -1.29 -2.12
N SER A 63 17.21 -0.71 -2.50
CA SER A 63 17.27 0.61 -3.13
C SER A 63 16.82 0.65 -4.60
N ASN A 64 16.42 -0.49 -5.18
CA ASN A 64 15.95 -0.56 -6.56
C ASN A 64 14.53 -1.17 -6.63
N PRO A 65 13.50 -0.33 -6.65
CA PRO A 65 12.09 -0.78 -6.65
C PRO A 65 11.75 -1.77 -7.76
N VAL A 66 12.25 -1.55 -8.96
CA VAL A 66 12.00 -2.46 -10.09
C VAL A 66 12.54 -3.85 -9.81
N LYS A 67 13.80 -3.95 -9.37
CA LYS A 67 14.40 -5.25 -9.06
C LYS A 67 13.71 -5.99 -7.91
N VAL A 68 13.21 -5.27 -6.91
CA VAL A 68 12.44 -5.87 -5.82
C VAL A 68 11.15 -6.49 -6.34
N LEU A 69 10.39 -5.76 -7.13
CA LEU A 69 9.13 -6.26 -7.69
C LEU A 69 9.36 -7.39 -8.72
N GLU A 70 10.42 -7.32 -9.53
CA GLU A 70 10.81 -8.40 -10.44
C GLU A 70 11.18 -9.68 -9.68
N GLU A 71 11.88 -9.58 -8.54
CA GLU A 71 12.22 -10.72 -7.71
C GLU A 71 10.98 -11.36 -7.08
N ILE A 72 10.04 -10.55 -6.58
CA ILE A 72 8.76 -11.05 -6.08
C ILE A 72 8.01 -11.75 -7.22
N ASN A 73 7.89 -11.13 -8.40
CA ASN A 73 7.23 -11.73 -9.55
C ASN A 73 7.81 -13.10 -9.91
N ARG A 74 9.14 -13.18 -10.06
CA ARG A 74 9.85 -14.44 -10.39
C ARG A 74 9.57 -15.54 -9.38
N SER A 75 9.49 -15.18 -8.13
CA SER A 75 9.30 -16.13 -7.03
C SER A 75 7.89 -16.67 -6.93
N ILE A 76 6.86 -15.90 -7.33
CA ILE A 76 5.45 -16.31 -7.26
C ILE A 76 4.88 -16.75 -8.62
N LEU A 77 5.59 -16.52 -9.72
CA LEU A 77 5.17 -16.93 -11.06
C LEU A 77 4.80 -18.42 -11.08
N ASP A 78 3.70 -18.76 -11.75
CA ASP A 78 3.11 -20.12 -11.86
C ASP A 78 2.71 -20.76 -10.51
N LYS A 79 2.75 -20.02 -9.40
CA LYS A 79 2.40 -20.53 -8.05
C LYS A 79 1.13 -19.92 -7.48
N THR A 80 0.52 -18.98 -8.20
CA THR A 80 -0.63 -18.22 -7.71
C THR A 80 -1.97 -18.90 -8.01
N SER A 81 -1.97 -20.07 -8.67
CA SER A 81 -3.19 -20.79 -9.05
C SER A 81 -4.17 -19.94 -9.86
N GLY A 82 -3.66 -19.03 -10.70
CA GLY A 82 -4.45 -18.14 -11.55
C GLY A 82 -4.79 -16.79 -10.91
N ASN A 83 -4.43 -16.57 -9.66
CA ASN A 83 -4.55 -15.25 -9.04
C ASN A 83 -3.40 -14.35 -9.52
N PHE A 84 -3.62 -13.04 -9.44
CA PHE A 84 -2.57 -12.03 -9.66
C PHE A 84 -2.35 -11.23 -8.38
N VAL A 85 -1.26 -10.49 -8.35
CA VAL A 85 -0.92 -9.62 -7.22
C VAL A 85 -0.67 -8.22 -7.73
N THR A 86 -1.35 -7.24 -7.17
CA THR A 86 -0.96 -5.84 -7.30
C THR A 86 0.05 -5.51 -6.22
N ALA A 87 1.08 -4.74 -6.53
CA ALA A 87 2.10 -4.39 -5.54
C ALA A 87 2.69 -3.00 -5.81
N PHE A 88 2.93 -2.28 -4.74
CA PHE A 88 3.65 -1.03 -4.74
C PHE A 88 4.86 -1.16 -3.82
N TYR A 89 6.03 -0.83 -4.33
CA TYR A 89 7.24 -0.80 -3.52
C TYR A 89 7.91 0.57 -3.59
N ALA A 90 8.31 1.07 -2.43
CA ALA A 90 9.04 2.33 -2.27
C ALA A 90 10.32 2.13 -1.46
N PHE A 91 11.39 2.78 -1.88
CA PHE A 91 12.59 2.98 -1.08
C PHE A 91 12.63 4.42 -0.61
N ILE A 92 12.64 4.62 0.69
CA ILE A 92 12.63 5.92 1.35
C ILE A 92 14.03 6.18 1.91
N ASP A 93 14.60 7.33 1.52
CA ASP A 93 15.89 7.83 2.01
C ASP A 93 15.64 9.18 2.71
N LEU A 94 15.56 9.15 4.04
CA LEU A 94 15.29 10.34 4.84
C LEU A 94 16.47 11.30 4.86
N ASP A 95 17.72 10.83 4.66
CA ASP A 95 18.90 11.69 4.59
C ASP A 95 18.87 12.54 3.32
N LYS A 96 18.45 11.95 2.20
CA LYS A 96 18.28 12.67 0.93
C LYS A 96 16.91 13.32 0.81
N LYS A 97 16.00 13.02 1.71
CA LYS A 97 14.58 13.41 1.62
C LYS A 97 13.98 13.02 0.27
N THR A 98 14.11 11.74 -0.11
CA THR A 98 13.53 11.21 -1.35
C THR A 98 12.77 9.91 -1.12
N ILE A 99 11.79 9.67 -1.99
CA ILE A 99 11.11 8.40 -2.17
C ILE A 99 11.29 7.97 -3.63
N LEU A 100 11.90 6.79 -3.83
CA LEU A 100 12.01 6.12 -5.13
C LEU A 100 11.04 4.93 -5.12
N PHE A 101 10.14 4.87 -6.08
CA PHE A 101 9.07 3.87 -6.06
C PHE A 101 8.76 3.29 -7.44
N SER A 102 8.09 2.14 -7.43
CA SER A 102 7.53 1.46 -8.60
C SER A 102 6.22 0.79 -8.22
N SER A 103 5.27 0.77 -9.16
CA SER A 103 3.97 0.09 -9.01
C SER A 103 3.84 -1.03 -10.03
N ALA A 104 3.37 -2.18 -9.59
CA ALA A 104 2.99 -3.32 -10.39
C ALA A 104 1.45 -3.45 -10.40
N GLY A 105 0.78 -2.46 -11.03
CA GLY A 105 -0.67 -2.41 -11.14
C GLY A 105 -1.40 -2.10 -9.83
N HIS A 106 -0.70 -1.64 -8.80
CA HIS A 106 -1.29 -1.28 -7.52
C HIS A 106 -1.80 0.17 -7.54
N ASN A 107 -2.70 0.48 -6.61
CA ASN A 107 -3.27 1.79 -6.41
C ASN A 107 -2.17 2.85 -6.23
N PRO A 108 -2.40 4.09 -6.67
CA PRO A 108 -1.48 5.18 -6.41
C PRO A 108 -1.36 5.45 -4.90
N TYR A 109 -0.26 6.07 -4.47
CA TYR A 109 -0.20 6.63 -3.13
C TYR A 109 -0.49 8.13 -3.15
N PHE A 110 -0.98 8.65 -2.03
CA PHE A 110 -1.19 10.07 -1.85
C PHE A 110 -0.07 10.69 -1.02
N MET A 111 0.34 11.88 -1.41
CA MET A 111 1.21 12.73 -0.61
C MET A 111 0.47 14.01 -0.25
N LEU A 112 0.19 14.18 1.04
CA LEU A 112 -0.53 15.32 1.59
C LEU A 112 0.44 16.26 2.29
N SER A 113 0.38 17.55 1.96
CA SER A 113 1.10 18.56 2.72
C SER A 113 0.29 18.97 3.95
N GLN A 114 0.81 18.69 5.14
CA GLN A 114 0.16 19.10 6.40
C GLN A 114 0.19 20.62 6.61
N LYS A 115 0.98 21.37 5.81
CA LYS A 115 1.06 22.84 5.90
C LYS A 115 -0.10 23.55 5.19
N ASN A 116 -0.58 23.00 4.08
CA ASN A 116 -1.53 23.70 3.20
C ASN A 116 -2.63 22.81 2.61
N GLY A 117 -2.67 21.52 2.98
CA GLY A 117 -3.68 20.58 2.53
C GLY A 117 -3.57 20.16 1.07
N VAL A 118 -2.51 20.54 0.37
CA VAL A 118 -2.32 20.09 -1.02
C VAL A 118 -2.11 18.58 -1.02
N CYS A 119 -2.99 17.87 -1.71
CA CYS A 119 -2.91 16.45 -1.94
C CYS A 119 -2.44 16.19 -3.37
N ARG A 120 -1.46 15.31 -3.54
CA ARG A 120 -0.96 14.85 -4.84
C ARG A 120 -0.94 13.34 -4.87
N GLU A 121 -1.29 12.80 -6.01
CA GLU A 121 -1.35 11.38 -6.29
C GLU A 121 -0.14 10.97 -7.13
N PHE A 122 0.47 9.84 -6.79
CA PHE A 122 1.65 9.32 -7.48
C PHE A 122 1.51 7.84 -7.79
N SER A 123 1.81 7.47 -9.03
CA SER A 123 1.86 6.09 -9.49
C SER A 123 2.88 5.96 -10.62
N THR A 124 3.25 4.74 -10.96
CA THR A 124 4.03 4.41 -12.15
C THR A 124 3.31 3.35 -12.97
N LYS A 125 3.64 3.23 -14.26
CA LYS A 125 3.11 2.16 -15.10
C LYS A 125 3.78 0.83 -14.76
N GLY A 126 2.98 -0.21 -14.62
CA GLY A 126 3.45 -1.56 -14.38
C GLY A 126 2.33 -2.58 -14.51
N ARG A 127 2.68 -3.83 -14.83
CA ARG A 127 1.75 -4.95 -14.85
C ARG A 127 1.76 -5.63 -13.49
N PHE A 128 0.62 -6.18 -13.08
CA PHE A 128 0.49 -7.00 -11.88
C PHE A 128 1.41 -8.24 -11.92
N LEU A 129 1.74 -8.76 -10.75
CA LEU A 129 2.70 -9.84 -10.53
C LEU A 129 2.01 -11.20 -10.58
N GLY A 130 2.81 -12.26 -10.80
CA GLY A 130 2.38 -13.65 -10.73
C GLY A 130 1.78 -14.24 -12.01
N VAL A 131 1.66 -13.44 -13.09
CA VAL A 131 1.01 -13.87 -14.33
C VAL A 131 1.95 -13.84 -15.53
N PHE A 132 2.83 -12.86 -15.61
CA PHE A 132 3.71 -12.66 -16.75
C PHE A 132 5.16 -12.94 -16.36
N ASP A 133 5.88 -13.71 -17.18
CA ASP A 133 7.32 -13.97 -16.97
C ASP A 133 8.12 -12.66 -17.03
N GLN A 134 7.81 -11.81 -18.02
CA GLN A 134 8.42 -10.50 -18.14
C GLN A 134 7.41 -9.39 -17.83
N ILE A 135 7.70 -8.62 -16.81
CA ILE A 135 6.95 -7.44 -16.43
C ILE A 135 7.76 -6.19 -16.80
N LYS A 136 7.08 -5.21 -17.40
CA LYS A 136 7.68 -3.88 -17.63
C LYS A 136 7.25 -2.98 -16.48
N LEU A 137 8.21 -2.53 -15.71
CA LEU A 137 8.01 -1.64 -14.57
C LEU A 137 8.80 -0.34 -14.79
N GLU A 138 8.22 0.76 -14.37
CA GLU A 138 8.85 2.08 -14.34
C GLU A 138 9.13 2.46 -12.90
N ALA A 139 10.22 3.19 -12.64
CA ALA A 139 10.50 3.78 -11.34
C ALA A 139 10.47 5.30 -11.44
N GLN A 140 10.02 5.94 -10.37
CA GLN A 140 10.00 7.39 -10.24
C GLN A 140 10.57 7.82 -8.89
N GLU A 141 11.37 8.90 -8.89
CA GLU A 141 11.88 9.51 -7.67
C GLU A 141 11.17 10.85 -7.43
N ILE A 142 10.74 11.06 -6.19
CA ILE A 142 10.09 12.29 -5.74
C ILE A 142 10.82 12.81 -4.49
N LYS A 143 10.98 14.13 -4.40
CA LYS A 143 11.47 14.79 -3.18
C LYS A 143 10.37 14.85 -2.13
N LEU A 144 10.75 14.54 -0.90
CA LEU A 144 9.94 14.68 0.29
C LEU A 144 10.26 16.03 0.97
N ASN A 145 9.24 16.67 1.48
CA ASN A 145 9.40 17.88 2.30
C ASN A 145 9.01 17.59 3.74
N GLU A 146 9.49 18.41 4.66
CA GLU A 146 9.01 18.39 6.04
C GLU A 146 7.51 18.67 6.08
N TYR A 147 6.79 17.86 6.86
CA TYR A 147 5.34 17.88 6.98
C TYR A 147 4.58 17.32 5.74
N ASP A 148 5.26 16.57 4.88
CA ASP A 148 4.57 15.71 3.94
C ASP A 148 4.05 14.46 4.69
N ARG A 149 2.84 14.04 4.36
CA ARG A 149 2.21 12.80 4.83
C ARG A 149 2.03 11.88 3.66
N LEU A 150 2.63 10.70 3.72
CA LEU A 150 2.46 9.64 2.72
C LEU A 150 1.32 8.73 3.17
N PHE A 151 0.42 8.43 2.25
CA PHE A 151 -0.73 7.57 2.48
C PHE A 151 -0.77 6.48 1.42
N PHE A 152 -0.56 5.25 1.86
CA PHE A 152 -0.60 4.03 1.03
C PHE A 152 -1.80 3.20 1.43
N TYR A 153 -2.47 2.55 0.47
CA TYR A 153 -3.71 1.83 0.74
C TYR A 153 -3.97 0.73 -0.30
N THR A 154 -4.81 -0.23 0.05
CA THR A 154 -5.38 -1.23 -0.85
C THR A 154 -6.80 -0.81 -1.28
N ASP A 155 -7.28 -1.38 -2.38
CA ASP A 155 -8.57 -0.99 -2.99
C ASP A 155 -9.78 -1.24 -2.08
N GLY A 156 -9.71 -2.22 -1.17
CA GLY A 156 -10.75 -2.43 -0.17
C GLY A 156 -11.06 -1.22 0.71
N LEU A 157 -10.16 -0.20 0.76
CA LEU A 157 -10.48 1.08 1.36
C LEU A 157 -11.36 1.94 0.44
N THR A 158 -10.94 2.14 -0.80
CA THR A 158 -11.61 3.05 -1.74
C THR A 158 -12.87 2.47 -2.34
N GLU A 159 -12.90 1.15 -2.56
CA GLU A 159 -14.04 0.42 -3.13
C GLU A 159 -15.07 -0.06 -2.09
N ALA A 160 -14.85 0.24 -0.80
CA ALA A 160 -15.86 0.00 0.22
C ALA A 160 -17.16 0.75 -0.13
N ALA A 161 -18.23 -0.01 -0.40
CA ALA A 161 -19.49 0.54 -0.91
C ALA A 161 -20.51 0.76 0.20
N ASP A 162 -21.31 1.83 0.07
CA ASP A 162 -22.50 2.08 0.88
C ASP A 162 -23.72 1.26 0.39
N GLN A 163 -24.88 1.44 1.01
CA GLN A 163 -26.13 0.79 0.64
C GLN A 163 -26.64 1.13 -0.79
N ASN A 164 -26.11 2.18 -1.42
CA ASN A 164 -26.45 2.62 -2.77
C ASN A 164 -25.35 2.27 -3.78
N PHE A 165 -24.36 1.45 -3.38
CA PHE A 165 -23.19 1.08 -4.17
C PHE A 165 -22.30 2.27 -4.54
N VAL A 166 -22.27 3.31 -3.70
CA VAL A 166 -21.32 4.43 -3.82
C VAL A 166 -20.04 4.05 -3.10
N PHE A 167 -18.89 4.20 -3.77
CA PHE A 167 -17.58 3.90 -3.21
C PHE A 167 -17.07 4.96 -2.24
N PHE A 168 -16.23 4.58 -1.29
CA PHE A 168 -15.67 5.45 -0.26
C PHE A 168 -14.62 6.44 -0.80
N GLU A 169 -14.15 6.28 -2.00
CA GLU A 169 -13.10 7.10 -2.61
C GLU A 169 -13.37 8.61 -2.50
N GLU A 170 -14.60 9.06 -2.82
CA GLU A 170 -14.97 10.50 -2.73
C GLU A 170 -14.88 11.01 -1.29
N ASN A 171 -15.29 10.20 -0.31
CA ASN A 171 -15.19 10.53 1.10
C ASN A 171 -13.74 10.66 1.55
N LEU A 172 -12.86 9.79 1.04
CA LEU A 172 -11.43 9.83 1.34
C LEU A 172 -10.79 11.14 0.88
N TYR A 173 -11.07 11.59 -0.34
CA TYR A 173 -10.63 12.90 -0.82
C TYR A 173 -11.14 14.06 0.04
N GLN A 174 -12.40 13.99 0.48
CA GLN A 174 -12.98 15.00 1.37
C GLN A 174 -12.25 15.02 2.72
N ILE A 175 -11.94 13.86 3.29
CA ILE A 175 -11.17 13.74 4.54
C ILE A 175 -9.78 14.34 4.36
N PHE A 176 -9.09 14.07 3.25
CA PHE A 176 -7.78 14.63 2.96
C PHE A 176 -7.82 16.15 2.95
N ASN A 177 -8.83 16.75 2.31
CA ASN A 177 -8.96 18.21 2.22
C ASN A 177 -9.32 18.89 3.54
N THR A 178 -10.04 18.23 4.42
CA THR A 178 -10.55 18.84 5.67
C THR A 178 -9.73 18.50 6.90
N SER A 179 -9.03 17.36 6.89
CA SER A 179 -8.40 16.78 8.09
C SER A 179 -6.89 16.60 8.00
N TYR A 180 -6.24 17.10 6.94
CA TYR A 180 -4.79 16.97 6.70
C TYR A 180 -3.92 17.44 7.87
N HIS A 181 -4.41 18.40 8.67
CA HIS A 181 -3.71 19.02 9.80
C HIS A 181 -3.76 18.19 11.09
N LEU A 182 -4.61 17.16 11.14
CA LEU A 182 -4.76 16.33 12.33
C LEU A 182 -3.46 15.53 12.61
N PRO A 183 -3.12 15.31 13.89
CA PRO A 183 -2.09 14.35 14.25
C PRO A 183 -2.35 12.97 13.61
N ILE A 184 -1.30 12.25 13.25
CA ILE A 184 -1.38 11.02 12.45
C ILE A 184 -2.36 9.97 13.03
N LYS A 185 -2.42 9.81 14.35
CA LYS A 185 -3.34 8.87 15.02
C LYS A 185 -4.80 9.31 14.91
N GLU A 186 -5.06 10.61 15.07
CA GLU A 186 -6.40 11.19 14.94
C GLU A 186 -6.88 11.14 13.49
N PHE A 187 -5.98 11.41 12.54
CA PHE A 187 -6.25 11.29 11.12
C PHE A 187 -6.63 9.86 10.73
N SER A 188 -5.86 8.85 11.16
CA SER A 188 -6.16 7.43 10.96
C SER A 188 -7.52 7.05 11.58
N ALA A 189 -7.76 7.43 12.83
CA ALA A 189 -9.03 7.15 13.52
C ALA A 189 -10.23 7.81 12.82
N HIS A 190 -10.05 9.02 12.26
CA HIS A 190 -11.09 9.71 11.50
C HIS A 190 -11.44 8.96 10.22
N ILE A 191 -10.43 8.53 9.42
CA ILE A 191 -10.66 7.70 8.23
C ILE A 191 -11.45 6.43 8.59
N LEU A 192 -11.02 5.69 9.62
CA LEU A 192 -11.72 4.47 10.05
C LEU A 192 -13.15 4.73 10.50
N SER A 193 -13.39 5.84 11.19
CA SER A 193 -14.74 6.22 11.64
C SER A 193 -15.65 6.49 10.45
N GLU A 194 -15.18 7.26 9.48
CA GLU A 194 -15.98 7.60 8.30
C GLU A 194 -16.18 6.37 7.39
N LEU A 195 -15.16 5.53 7.21
CA LEU A 195 -15.29 4.26 6.49
C LEU A 195 -16.38 3.36 7.11
N LYS A 196 -16.35 3.19 8.43
CA LYS A 196 -17.35 2.38 9.14
C LYS A 196 -18.76 2.94 9.01
N LYS A 197 -18.93 4.24 9.09
CA LYS A 197 -20.23 4.90 8.87
C LYS A 197 -20.75 4.70 7.45
N HIS A 198 -19.83 4.72 6.46
CA HIS A 198 -20.16 4.58 5.05
C HIS A 198 -20.48 3.13 4.68
N ALA A 199 -19.60 2.20 5.00
CA ALA A 199 -19.65 0.82 4.50
C ALA A 199 -20.43 -0.15 5.41
N LEU A 200 -20.53 0.14 6.74
CA LEU A 200 -21.21 -0.73 7.68
C LEU A 200 -22.58 -0.17 8.04
N PHE A 201 -23.61 -0.60 7.31
CA PHE A 201 -24.99 -0.14 7.44
C PHE A 201 -25.97 -1.27 7.75
N GLY A 202 -27.05 -1.00 8.43
CA GLY A 202 -28.07 -1.99 8.79
C GLY A 202 -27.46 -3.13 9.63
N ASN A 203 -27.50 -4.35 9.11
CA ASN A 203 -26.92 -5.55 9.73
C ASN A 203 -25.54 -5.93 9.18
N LYS A 204 -24.97 -5.15 8.23
CA LYS A 204 -23.64 -5.40 7.67
C LYS A 204 -22.59 -5.06 8.72
N LYS A 205 -21.77 -6.05 9.08
CA LYS A 205 -20.74 -5.94 10.13
C LYS A 205 -19.31 -6.04 9.59
N GLU A 206 -19.14 -6.43 8.33
CA GLU A 206 -17.86 -6.69 7.70
C GLU A 206 -17.77 -5.93 6.38
N LEU A 207 -16.57 -5.60 5.97
CA LEU A 207 -16.29 -5.05 4.65
C LEU A 207 -16.44 -6.15 3.59
N ASP A 208 -16.54 -5.75 2.33
CA ASP A 208 -16.68 -6.67 1.20
C ASP A 208 -15.33 -7.21 0.73
N ASP A 209 -14.22 -6.57 1.13
CA ASP A 209 -12.86 -7.00 0.83
C ASP A 209 -11.92 -6.72 2.01
N ASP A 210 -10.70 -7.27 1.95
CA ASP A 210 -9.62 -6.94 2.85
C ASP A 210 -9.25 -5.45 2.69
N MET A 211 -8.91 -4.77 3.76
CA MET A 211 -8.54 -3.36 3.72
C MET A 211 -7.27 -3.12 4.52
N ALA A 212 -6.28 -2.52 3.89
CA ALA A 212 -5.08 -2.03 4.54
C ALA A 212 -4.78 -0.58 4.16
N PHE A 213 -4.27 0.19 5.10
CA PHE A 213 -3.59 1.44 4.79
C PHE A 213 -2.43 1.71 5.75
N VAL A 214 -1.43 2.42 5.25
CA VAL A 214 -0.26 2.84 6.01
C VAL A 214 -0.04 4.33 5.82
N ILE A 215 0.17 5.04 6.92
CA ILE A 215 0.42 6.48 6.95
C ILE A 215 1.81 6.73 7.53
N MET A 216 2.58 7.59 6.87
CA MET A 216 3.91 8.01 7.32
C MET A 216 4.01 9.53 7.26
N ASP A 217 4.36 10.17 8.38
CA ASP A 217 4.65 11.61 8.42
C ASP A 217 6.15 11.83 8.29
N ILE A 218 6.54 12.80 7.48
CA ILE A 218 7.93 13.22 7.25
C ILE A 218 8.21 14.48 8.11
N PHE A 219 9.26 14.40 8.95
CA PHE A 219 9.64 15.43 9.88
C PHE A 219 10.97 16.10 9.49
#